data_5e435da43f34b3635a22aae7f38b5ab5
#
_entry.id   5e435da43f34b3635a22aae7f38b5ab5
#
_cell.length_a   1.000
_cell.length_b   1.000
_cell.length_c   1.000
_cell.angle_alpha   90.00
_cell.angle_beta   90.00
_cell.angle_gamma   90.00
#
_symmetry.space_group_name_H-M   'P 1'
#
loop_
_entity.id
_entity.type
_entity.pdbx_description
1 polymer ?
#
loop_
_entity_poly.entity_id
_entity_poly.type
_entity_poly.pdbx_seq_one_letter_code
_entity_poly.pdbx_strand_id
1 'polypeptide(L)'
;MGEITRQPARAIQNALIDSVLAGLCALIVFGPIVGVVLKGYGFTLAPARVAILVAVVMAGRLALSLLLQSHRGKAFIARFEGADDGVYVRPPGYRSRLRWIIPLLVGLAIVFPFLATKYLLTVAILGLIYVLLGLGLNIVVGLAGLLDLGYVAFYAIGAYGLALGYQYLGLGFWAMLPLGAVMAALAGALLGFPVLRMHGDYLAIVTLGFGEIIRLVLNNWVSFTGGPNGVPVPSLTLFGLEFTRRAKDGGIPIHEFFHVSYNPNLKFIFLYAVLCLVVMLVLLVKHRLTRMPIGRAWEALREDEIACRAMGLNHVLVKLSAFMLGASTAGIAGVFFASYQGFVNPTSFTFFESALILAIVVLGGMGSTLGVVLAAFVLTVTPELLRGFDEYRVLLFGVLMVMMMIWRPRGLVRTSRSGVALRKGVAP
;
A
#
# COMPACT_ATOMS: atom_id res chain seq x y z
N MET A 1 -40.31 -18.73 -35.35
CA MET A 1 -40.95 -17.87 -34.31
C MET A 1 -40.90 -18.43 -32.88
N GLY A 2 -40.18 -19.51 -32.61
CA GLY A 2 -40.16 -20.24 -31.31
C GLY A 2 -38.92 -20.01 -30.41
N GLU A 3 -37.88 -19.28 -30.83
CA GLU A 3 -36.63 -19.15 -30.05
C GLU A 3 -36.52 -17.87 -29.24
N ILE A 4 -37.28 -16.83 -29.55
CA ILE A 4 -37.15 -15.48 -28.89
C ILE A 4 -37.79 -15.45 -27.48
N THR A 5 -38.69 -16.37 -27.15
CA THR A 5 -39.41 -16.40 -25.87
C THR A 5 -38.77 -17.27 -24.79
N ARG A 6 -37.73 -18.06 -25.08
CA ARG A 6 -37.06 -18.93 -24.10
C ARG A 6 -35.89 -18.28 -23.34
N GLN A 7 -35.38 -17.14 -23.79
CA GLN A 7 -34.24 -16.48 -23.16
C GLN A 7 -34.50 -15.89 -21.76
N PRO A 8 -35.63 -15.19 -21.48
CA PRO A 8 -35.83 -14.58 -20.15
C PRO A 8 -36.07 -15.62 -19.04
N ALA A 9 -36.71 -16.78 -19.35
CA ALA A 9 -36.96 -17.80 -18.35
C ALA A 9 -35.65 -18.51 -17.90
N ARG A 10 -34.75 -18.79 -18.83
CA ARG A 10 -33.41 -19.35 -18.49
C ARG A 10 -32.56 -18.38 -17.70
N ALA A 11 -32.66 -17.10 -17.96
CA ALA A 11 -31.91 -16.08 -17.24
C ALA A 11 -32.35 -15.97 -15.76
N ILE A 12 -33.67 -16.01 -15.51
CA ILE A 12 -34.20 -16.03 -14.14
C ILE A 12 -33.86 -17.35 -13.43
N GLN A 13 -33.90 -18.46 -14.11
CA GLN A 13 -33.53 -19.77 -13.56
C GLN A 13 -32.04 -19.79 -13.13
N ASN A 14 -31.13 -19.26 -13.95
CA ASN A 14 -29.71 -19.15 -13.62
C ASN A 14 -29.48 -18.22 -12.45
N ALA A 15 -30.21 -17.09 -12.39
CA ALA A 15 -30.14 -16.16 -11.28
C ALA A 15 -30.56 -16.75 -9.93
N LEU A 16 -31.61 -17.64 -9.97
CA LEU A 16 -32.09 -18.39 -8.82
C LEU A 16 -31.04 -19.43 -8.37
N ILE A 17 -30.48 -20.18 -9.30
CA ILE A 17 -29.43 -21.17 -9.01
C ILE A 17 -28.22 -20.49 -8.37
N ASP A 18 -27.76 -19.37 -8.94
CA ASP A 18 -26.63 -18.59 -8.42
C ASP A 18 -26.91 -18.03 -7.01
N SER A 19 -28.15 -17.59 -6.75
CA SER A 19 -28.52 -17.07 -5.42
C SER A 19 -28.58 -18.19 -4.37
N VAL A 20 -29.09 -19.38 -4.73
CA VAL A 20 -29.12 -20.55 -3.85
C VAL A 20 -27.71 -21.04 -3.54
N LEU A 21 -26.82 -21.10 -4.55
CA LEU A 21 -25.42 -21.48 -4.36
C LEU A 21 -24.70 -20.46 -3.45
N ALA A 22 -24.92 -19.15 -3.63
CA ALA A 22 -24.36 -18.12 -2.77
C ALA A 22 -24.86 -18.24 -1.32
N GLY A 23 -26.16 -18.56 -1.12
CA GLY A 23 -26.72 -18.82 0.19
C GLY A 23 -26.12 -20.05 0.87
N LEU A 24 -25.89 -21.11 0.11
CA LEU A 24 -25.28 -22.34 0.60
C LEU A 24 -23.81 -22.13 0.99
N CYS A 25 -23.05 -21.37 0.19
CA CYS A 25 -21.71 -20.95 0.53
C CYS A 25 -21.69 -20.07 1.80
N ALA A 26 -22.64 -19.15 1.92
CA ALA A 26 -22.77 -18.31 3.12
C ALA A 26 -23.10 -19.13 4.36
N LEU A 27 -23.95 -20.14 4.23
CA LEU A 27 -24.28 -21.07 5.32
C LEU A 27 -23.06 -21.86 5.79
N ILE A 28 -22.27 -22.40 4.86
CA ILE A 28 -21.08 -23.21 5.17
C ILE A 28 -19.99 -22.35 5.81
N VAL A 29 -19.72 -21.17 5.27
CA VAL A 29 -18.59 -20.31 5.72
C VAL A 29 -18.96 -19.51 6.95
N PHE A 30 -20.11 -18.84 6.96
CA PHE A 30 -20.50 -17.93 8.03
C PHE A 30 -21.47 -18.56 9.05
N GLY A 31 -22.12 -19.68 8.71
CA GLY A 31 -23.04 -20.38 9.62
C GLY A 31 -22.41 -20.75 10.96
N PRO A 32 -21.25 -21.40 11.00
CA PRO A 32 -20.55 -21.71 12.25
C PRO A 32 -20.13 -20.47 13.04
N ILE A 33 -19.72 -19.40 12.36
CA ILE A 33 -19.20 -18.15 12.98
C ILE A 33 -20.35 -17.34 13.60
N VAL A 34 -21.46 -17.19 12.90
CA VAL A 34 -22.60 -16.34 13.32
C VAL A 34 -23.61 -17.14 14.17
N GLY A 35 -23.68 -18.46 13.92
CA GLY A 35 -24.63 -19.36 14.58
C GLY A 35 -24.23 -19.79 15.99
N VAL A 36 -22.94 -19.68 16.35
CA VAL A 36 -22.43 -20.08 17.65
C VAL A 36 -22.09 -18.82 18.45
N VAL A 37 -22.84 -18.55 19.50
CA VAL A 37 -22.58 -17.46 20.43
C VAL A 37 -21.97 -18.00 21.72
N LEU A 38 -20.75 -17.65 22.01
CA LEU A 38 -20.06 -17.99 23.25
C LEU A 38 -20.60 -17.11 24.40
N LYS A 39 -21.16 -17.73 25.43
CA LYS A 39 -21.60 -17.06 26.66
C LYS A 39 -20.91 -17.73 27.84
N GLY A 40 -19.88 -17.11 28.37
CA GLY A 40 -19.08 -17.67 29.48
C GLY A 40 -18.39 -18.98 29.06
N TYR A 41 -18.60 -20.07 29.83
CA TYR A 41 -18.05 -21.40 29.51
C TYR A 41 -18.97 -22.27 28.64
N GLY A 42 -20.07 -21.71 28.13
CA GLY A 42 -21.04 -22.43 27.29
C GLY A 42 -21.23 -21.79 25.91
N PHE A 43 -21.78 -22.53 24.96
CA PHE A 43 -22.18 -22.01 23.66
C PHE A 43 -23.71 -22.07 23.52
N THR A 44 -24.28 -21.06 22.87
CA THR A 44 -25.70 -21.04 22.50
C THR A 44 -25.82 -20.95 20.99
N LEU A 45 -26.68 -21.81 20.42
CA LEU A 45 -26.96 -21.74 18.98
C LEU A 45 -27.99 -20.64 18.70
N ALA A 46 -27.69 -19.79 17.75
CA ALA A 46 -28.55 -18.69 17.28
C ALA A 46 -28.99 -18.91 15.83
N PRO A 47 -29.84 -19.92 15.52
CA PRO A 47 -30.21 -20.28 14.14
C PRO A 47 -30.93 -19.15 13.41
N ALA A 48 -31.65 -18.28 14.12
CA ALA A 48 -32.32 -17.13 13.53
C ALA A 48 -31.33 -16.13 12.89
N ARG A 49 -30.16 -15.91 13.49
CA ARG A 49 -29.13 -15.03 12.93
C ARG A 49 -28.54 -15.60 11.66
N VAL A 50 -28.31 -16.90 11.62
CA VAL A 50 -27.82 -17.61 10.43
C VAL A 50 -28.84 -17.53 9.31
N ALA A 51 -30.13 -17.78 9.60
CA ALA A 51 -31.20 -17.71 8.62
C ALA A 51 -31.33 -16.29 8.02
N ILE A 52 -31.25 -15.24 8.83
CA ILE A 52 -31.29 -13.85 8.38
C ILE A 52 -30.08 -13.58 7.46
N LEU A 53 -28.87 -13.98 7.86
CA LEU A 53 -27.67 -13.78 7.06
C LEU A 53 -27.76 -14.47 5.70
N VAL A 54 -28.18 -15.73 5.67
CA VAL A 54 -28.36 -16.49 4.43
C VAL A 54 -29.43 -15.84 3.55
N ALA A 55 -30.55 -15.41 4.13
CA ALA A 55 -31.62 -14.72 3.39
C ALA A 55 -31.14 -13.40 2.77
N VAL A 56 -30.34 -12.61 3.52
CA VAL A 56 -29.78 -11.35 3.03
C VAL A 56 -28.79 -11.59 1.89
N VAL A 57 -27.92 -12.62 1.99
CA VAL A 57 -26.98 -12.98 0.92
C VAL A 57 -27.71 -13.46 -0.32
N MET A 58 -28.72 -14.32 -0.16
CA MET A 58 -29.54 -14.80 -1.28
C MET A 58 -30.30 -13.66 -1.97
N ALA A 59 -30.96 -12.81 -1.20
CA ALA A 59 -31.69 -11.65 -1.73
C ALA A 59 -30.74 -10.67 -2.42
N GLY A 60 -29.58 -10.37 -1.83
CA GLY A 60 -28.56 -9.49 -2.40
C GLY A 60 -28.01 -10.05 -3.72
N ARG A 61 -27.71 -11.35 -3.78
CA ARG A 61 -27.23 -11.99 -5.01
C ARG A 61 -28.30 -12.02 -6.11
N LEU A 62 -29.55 -12.31 -5.74
CA LEU A 62 -30.67 -12.31 -6.68
C LEU A 62 -30.89 -10.88 -7.23
N ALA A 63 -30.95 -9.88 -6.37
CA ALA A 63 -31.09 -8.48 -6.77
C ALA A 63 -29.93 -8.05 -7.70
N LEU A 64 -28.69 -8.40 -7.36
CA LEU A 64 -27.52 -8.09 -8.17
C LEU A 64 -27.60 -8.79 -9.55
N SER A 65 -27.95 -10.07 -9.61
CA SER A 65 -28.05 -10.80 -10.88
C SER A 65 -29.17 -10.24 -11.78
N LEU A 66 -30.31 -9.87 -11.21
CA LEU A 66 -31.41 -9.24 -11.95
C LEU A 66 -31.04 -7.82 -12.43
N LEU A 67 -30.36 -7.04 -11.59
CA LEU A 67 -29.85 -5.71 -11.97
C LEU A 67 -28.83 -5.79 -13.11
N LEU A 68 -27.89 -6.74 -13.05
CA LEU A 68 -26.89 -6.95 -14.08
C LEU A 68 -27.47 -7.47 -15.41
N GLN A 69 -28.56 -8.23 -15.36
CA GLN A 69 -29.29 -8.72 -16.54
C GLN A 69 -30.22 -7.65 -17.14
N SER A 70 -30.56 -6.61 -16.39
CA SER A 70 -31.40 -5.52 -16.88
C SER A 70 -30.69 -4.73 -18.00
N HIS A 71 -31.46 -4.08 -18.89
CA HIS A 71 -30.90 -3.24 -19.97
C HIS A 71 -29.98 -2.14 -19.45
N ARG A 72 -30.27 -1.60 -18.27
CA ARG A 72 -29.42 -0.60 -17.57
C ARG A 72 -28.17 -1.23 -16.99
N GLY A 73 -28.26 -2.44 -16.44
CA GLY A 73 -27.10 -3.21 -15.93
C GLY A 73 -26.15 -3.62 -17.04
N LYS A 74 -26.66 -4.09 -18.18
CA LYS A 74 -25.85 -4.41 -19.37
C LYS A 74 -25.18 -3.17 -19.94
N ALA A 75 -25.87 -2.03 -20.01
CA ALA A 75 -25.27 -0.75 -20.41
C ALA A 75 -24.22 -0.25 -19.41
N PHE A 76 -24.42 -0.51 -18.12
CA PHE A 76 -23.46 -0.19 -17.08
C PHE A 76 -22.22 -1.08 -17.19
N ILE A 77 -22.37 -2.40 -17.36
CA ILE A 77 -21.26 -3.35 -17.57
C ILE A 77 -20.53 -3.03 -18.89
N ALA A 78 -21.26 -2.81 -19.99
CA ALA A 78 -20.66 -2.45 -21.27
C ALA A 78 -19.86 -1.14 -21.20
N ARG A 79 -20.22 -0.23 -20.29
CA ARG A 79 -19.46 1.00 -20.01
C ARG A 79 -18.12 0.68 -19.29
N PHE A 80 -18.04 -0.46 -18.61
CA PHE A 80 -16.81 -0.94 -17.97
C PHE A 80 -16.05 -1.96 -18.83
N GLU A 81 -16.75 -2.81 -19.59
CA GLU A 81 -16.17 -3.82 -20.50
C GLU A 81 -15.73 -3.20 -21.85
N GLY A 82 -16.46 -2.24 -22.38
CA GLY A 82 -16.15 -1.56 -23.65
C GLY A 82 -14.88 -0.71 -23.65
N ALA A 83 -14.05 -0.79 -22.59
CA ALA A 83 -12.74 -0.16 -22.50
C ALA A 83 -11.58 -1.13 -22.79
N ASP A 84 -11.83 -2.33 -23.30
CA ASP A 84 -10.82 -3.41 -23.26
C ASP A 84 -9.93 -3.54 -24.50
N ASP A 85 -10.32 -3.04 -25.66
CA ASP A 85 -9.55 -3.23 -26.91
C ASP A 85 -9.02 -1.94 -27.57
N GLY A 86 -9.18 -0.81 -26.91
CA GLY A 86 -8.70 0.49 -27.38
C GLY A 86 -7.45 0.94 -26.65
N VAL A 87 -6.39 1.26 -27.39
CA VAL A 87 -5.32 2.15 -26.91
C VAL A 87 -6.00 3.35 -26.23
N TYR A 88 -5.90 3.45 -24.90
CA TYR A 88 -6.50 4.55 -24.15
C TYR A 88 -5.83 5.86 -24.56
N VAL A 89 -6.40 6.53 -25.55
CA VAL A 89 -6.01 7.87 -25.95
C VAL A 89 -6.53 8.82 -24.90
N ARG A 90 -5.62 9.45 -24.17
CA ARG A 90 -5.96 10.46 -23.16
C ARG A 90 -6.79 11.56 -23.80
N PRO A 91 -7.94 11.92 -23.22
CA PRO A 91 -8.77 13.00 -23.78
C PRO A 91 -7.94 14.28 -23.89
N PRO A 92 -8.11 15.04 -24.99
CA PRO A 92 -7.48 16.33 -25.15
C PRO A 92 -7.91 17.23 -23.99
N GLY A 93 -6.97 17.84 -23.28
CA GLY A 93 -7.24 18.66 -22.10
C GLY A 93 -6.94 18.00 -20.73
N TYR A 94 -6.65 16.70 -20.65
CA TYR A 94 -6.28 16.04 -19.39
C TYR A 94 -5.00 16.66 -18.76
N ARG A 95 -4.01 17.00 -19.58
CA ARG A 95 -2.80 17.71 -19.12
C ARG A 95 -3.06 19.09 -18.56
N SER A 96 -4.04 19.82 -19.11
CA SER A 96 -4.40 21.16 -18.64
C SER A 96 -5.08 21.10 -17.27
N ARG A 97 -6.01 20.19 -17.07
CA ARG A 97 -6.70 20.03 -15.76
C ARG A 97 -5.75 19.54 -14.66
N LEU A 98 -4.87 18.59 -14.97
CA LEU A 98 -3.89 18.07 -14.02
C LEU A 98 -2.88 19.16 -13.59
N ARG A 99 -2.56 20.12 -14.45
CA ARG A 99 -1.66 21.23 -14.16
C ARG A 99 -2.19 22.15 -13.03
N TRP A 100 -3.50 22.25 -12.86
CA TRP A 100 -4.12 23.02 -11.77
C TRP A 100 -4.40 22.18 -10.52
N ILE A 101 -4.68 20.89 -10.68
CA ILE A 101 -4.97 19.98 -9.56
C ILE A 101 -3.73 19.75 -8.70
N ILE A 102 -2.55 19.61 -9.30
CA ILE A 102 -1.31 19.37 -8.55
C ILE A 102 -0.98 20.52 -7.57
N PRO A 103 -0.90 21.80 -8.00
CA PRO A 103 -0.62 22.89 -7.07
C PRO A 103 -1.74 23.06 -6.03
N LEU A 104 -3.00 22.79 -6.37
CA LEU A 104 -4.10 22.80 -5.42
C LEU A 104 -3.91 21.74 -4.32
N LEU A 105 -3.57 20.51 -4.69
CA LEU A 105 -3.28 19.44 -3.72
C LEU A 105 -2.06 19.75 -2.85
N VAL A 106 -1.01 20.32 -3.43
CA VAL A 106 0.18 20.76 -2.68
C VAL A 106 -0.18 21.88 -1.72
N GLY A 107 -0.94 22.87 -2.16
CA GLY A 107 -1.44 23.94 -1.30
C GLY A 107 -2.29 23.42 -0.14
N LEU A 108 -3.20 22.49 -0.43
CA LEU A 108 -4.02 21.84 0.59
C LEU A 108 -3.16 21.06 1.59
N ALA A 109 -2.14 20.33 1.12
CA ALA A 109 -1.22 19.58 1.99
C ALA A 109 -0.40 20.52 2.89
N ILE A 110 -0.04 21.73 2.44
CA ILE A 110 0.69 22.71 3.25
C ILE A 110 -0.22 23.35 4.31
N VAL A 111 -1.48 23.63 3.98
CA VAL A 111 -2.45 24.25 4.90
C VAL A 111 -3.01 23.25 5.91
N PHE A 112 -3.15 22.00 5.52
CA PHE A 112 -3.75 20.93 6.33
C PHE A 112 -3.20 20.84 7.78
N PRO A 113 -1.88 20.83 8.06
CA PRO A 113 -1.36 20.65 9.43
C PRO A 113 -1.74 21.78 10.39
N PHE A 114 -2.06 22.97 9.89
CA PHE A 114 -2.46 24.11 10.71
C PHE A 114 -3.94 24.07 11.10
N LEU A 115 -4.76 23.41 10.30
CA LEU A 115 -6.22 23.26 10.54
C LEU A 115 -6.57 21.91 11.20
N ALA A 116 -5.69 20.92 11.08
CA ALA A 116 -5.94 19.56 11.54
C ALA A 116 -5.78 19.42 13.06
N THR A 117 -6.67 18.64 13.68
CA THR A 117 -6.49 18.18 15.06
C THR A 117 -5.28 17.24 15.13
N LYS A 118 -4.72 17.07 16.35
CA LYS A 118 -3.59 16.12 16.57
C LYS A 118 -3.89 14.72 16.00
N TYR A 119 -5.11 14.27 16.17
CA TYR A 119 -5.57 12.97 15.67
C TYR A 119 -5.51 12.88 14.14
N LEU A 120 -6.08 13.85 13.43
CA LEU A 120 -6.06 13.88 11.96
C LEU A 120 -4.62 13.99 11.43
N LEU A 121 -3.77 14.74 12.11
CA LEU A 121 -2.36 14.88 11.75
C LEU A 121 -1.60 13.55 11.89
N THR A 122 -1.90 12.79 12.96
CA THR A 122 -1.36 11.44 13.19
C THR A 122 -1.76 10.48 12.07
N VAL A 123 -3.03 10.45 11.70
CA VAL A 123 -3.55 9.62 10.58
C VAL A 123 -2.91 10.02 9.26
N ALA A 124 -2.74 11.32 9.02
CA ALA A 124 -2.10 11.82 7.80
C ALA A 124 -0.62 11.42 7.71
N ILE A 125 0.13 11.48 8.83
CA ILE A 125 1.53 11.02 8.88
C ILE A 125 1.61 9.53 8.54
N LEU A 126 0.78 8.69 9.16
CA LEU A 126 0.71 7.26 8.85
C LEU A 126 0.37 7.04 7.37
N GLY A 127 -0.62 7.75 6.84
CA GLY A 127 -0.98 7.69 5.43
C GLY A 127 0.18 8.03 4.50
N LEU A 128 0.96 9.06 4.81
CA LEU A 128 2.15 9.44 4.04
C LEU A 128 3.28 8.41 4.14
N ILE A 129 3.47 7.76 5.30
CA ILE A 129 4.43 6.66 5.47
C ILE A 129 4.03 5.50 4.55
N TYR A 130 2.74 5.11 4.53
CA TYR A 130 2.26 4.07 3.62
C TYR A 130 2.29 4.49 2.14
N VAL A 131 2.13 5.78 1.83
CA VAL A 131 2.39 6.31 0.48
C VAL A 131 3.85 6.06 0.10
N LEU A 132 4.79 6.36 0.98
CA LEU A 132 6.21 6.17 0.73
C LEU A 132 6.55 4.69 0.52
N LEU A 133 6.05 3.81 1.40
CA LEU A 133 6.18 2.36 1.28
C LEU A 133 5.56 1.83 -0.01
N GLY A 134 4.34 2.25 -0.32
CA GLY A 134 3.64 1.86 -1.54
C GLY A 134 4.34 2.35 -2.81
N LEU A 135 4.91 3.56 -2.81
CA LEU A 135 5.68 4.08 -3.95
C LEU A 135 6.95 3.27 -4.21
N GLY A 136 7.66 2.84 -3.14
CA GLY A 136 8.84 2.00 -3.27
C GLY A 136 8.50 0.59 -3.75
N LEU A 137 7.52 -0.07 -3.13
CA LEU A 137 7.07 -1.39 -3.58
C LEU A 137 6.50 -1.35 -5.01
N ASN A 138 5.88 -0.24 -5.41
CA ASN A 138 5.40 -0.06 -6.78
C ASN A 138 6.54 0.05 -7.82
N ILE A 139 7.78 0.33 -7.43
CA ILE A 139 8.93 0.19 -8.33
C ILE A 139 9.23 -1.30 -8.56
N VAL A 140 9.26 -2.09 -7.49
CA VAL A 140 9.60 -3.52 -7.54
C VAL A 140 8.48 -4.33 -8.20
N VAL A 141 7.27 -4.26 -7.65
CA VAL A 141 6.11 -5.05 -8.11
C VAL A 141 5.46 -4.40 -9.34
N GLY A 142 5.27 -3.09 -9.29
CA GLY A 142 4.48 -2.38 -10.30
C GLY A 142 5.22 -2.13 -11.61
N LEU A 143 6.50 -1.77 -11.57
CA LEU A 143 7.29 -1.48 -12.77
C LEU A 143 8.13 -2.67 -13.23
N ALA A 144 8.87 -3.33 -12.31
CA ALA A 144 9.73 -4.45 -12.66
C ALA A 144 9.02 -5.82 -12.66
N GLY A 145 7.80 -5.92 -12.10
CA GLY A 145 7.03 -7.16 -12.08
C GLY A 145 7.55 -8.22 -11.11
N LEU A 146 8.33 -7.82 -10.10
CA LEU A 146 8.96 -8.71 -9.13
C LEU A 146 8.14 -8.73 -7.85
N LEU A 147 7.51 -9.86 -7.54
CA LEU A 147 6.64 -9.99 -6.37
C LEU A 147 7.48 -10.09 -5.11
N ASP A 148 7.35 -9.11 -4.21
CA ASP A 148 8.11 -9.02 -2.95
C ASP A 148 7.14 -9.00 -1.76
N LEU A 149 7.17 -10.07 -0.96
CA LEU A 149 6.40 -10.23 0.28
C LEU A 149 7.23 -9.96 1.54
N GLY A 150 8.53 -9.76 1.39
CA GLY A 150 9.46 -9.44 2.49
C GLY A 150 9.77 -7.95 2.64
N TYR A 151 9.02 -7.09 1.97
CA TYR A 151 9.29 -5.66 1.88
C TYR A 151 9.39 -4.96 3.24
N VAL A 152 8.65 -5.46 4.24
CA VAL A 152 8.69 -4.96 5.61
C VAL A 152 10.07 -5.07 6.28
N ALA A 153 10.93 -5.99 5.83
CA ALA A 153 12.30 -6.11 6.33
C ALA A 153 13.11 -4.84 6.09
N PHE A 154 13.00 -4.24 4.90
CA PHE A 154 13.70 -2.99 4.57
C PHE A 154 13.16 -1.80 5.38
N TYR A 155 11.87 -1.83 5.65
CA TYR A 155 11.21 -0.88 6.55
C TYR A 155 11.74 -1.01 7.98
N ALA A 156 11.88 -2.24 8.48
CA ALA A 156 12.46 -2.53 9.79
C ALA A 156 13.93 -2.09 9.87
N ILE A 157 14.75 -2.36 8.83
CA ILE A 157 16.15 -1.93 8.76
C ILE A 157 16.28 -0.40 8.90
N GLY A 158 15.41 0.36 8.24
CA GLY A 158 15.38 1.82 8.38
C GLY A 158 15.01 2.27 9.79
N ALA A 159 13.97 1.66 10.39
CA ALA A 159 13.49 2.00 11.72
C ALA A 159 14.51 1.67 12.83
N TYR A 160 15.01 0.45 12.83
CA TYR A 160 16.07 0.03 13.75
C TYR A 160 17.39 0.75 13.49
N GLY A 161 17.66 1.08 12.23
CA GLY A 161 18.82 1.90 11.86
C GLY A 161 18.85 3.21 12.65
N LEU A 162 17.72 3.94 12.73
CA LEU A 162 17.63 5.16 13.51
C LEU A 162 17.84 4.90 15.00
N ALA A 163 17.15 3.89 15.58
CA ALA A 163 17.23 3.61 17.00
C ALA A 163 18.65 3.20 17.44
N LEU A 164 19.26 2.23 16.72
CA LEU A 164 20.59 1.73 17.01
C LEU A 164 21.69 2.72 16.61
N GLY A 165 21.52 3.43 15.49
CA GLY A 165 22.46 4.47 15.06
C GLY A 165 22.57 5.61 16.07
N TYR A 166 21.49 5.96 16.73
CA TYR A 166 21.53 6.91 17.84
C TYR A 166 22.19 6.30 19.07
N GLN A 167 21.80 5.09 19.47
CA GLN A 167 22.29 4.43 20.69
C GLN A 167 23.81 4.18 20.66
N TYR A 168 24.36 3.76 19.53
CA TYR A 168 25.77 3.35 19.42
C TYR A 168 26.66 4.39 18.77
N LEU A 169 26.14 5.21 17.86
CA LEU A 169 26.93 6.16 17.07
C LEU A 169 26.55 7.62 17.35
N GLY A 170 25.51 7.89 18.15
CA GLY A 170 25.02 9.23 18.41
C GLY A 170 24.42 9.94 17.19
N LEU A 171 24.05 9.17 16.14
CA LEU A 171 23.54 9.73 14.88
C LEU A 171 22.07 10.13 15.03
N GLY A 172 21.78 11.39 14.81
CA GLY A 172 20.41 11.92 14.86
C GLY A 172 19.59 11.59 13.61
N PHE A 173 18.32 12.01 13.62
CA PHE A 173 17.34 11.79 12.56
C PHE A 173 17.87 12.17 11.16
N TRP A 174 18.49 13.33 11.01
CA TRP A 174 18.95 13.85 9.72
C TRP A 174 20.06 13.05 9.08
N ALA A 175 21.00 12.54 9.89
CA ALA A 175 22.07 11.67 9.42
C ALA A 175 21.53 10.27 9.08
N MET A 176 20.59 9.77 9.89
CA MET A 176 20.01 8.44 9.67
C MET A 176 19.02 8.38 8.52
N LEU A 177 18.46 9.48 8.07
CA LEU A 177 17.55 9.52 6.94
C LEU A 177 18.23 9.04 5.62
N PRO A 178 19.35 9.59 5.16
CA PRO A 178 20.07 9.06 4.01
C PRO A 178 20.76 7.72 4.32
N LEU A 179 21.29 7.55 5.54
CA LEU A 179 21.98 6.31 5.91
C LEU A 179 21.01 5.12 5.95
N GLY A 180 19.81 5.30 6.49
CA GLY A 180 18.75 4.30 6.50
C GLY A 180 18.32 3.90 5.08
N ALA A 181 18.27 4.86 4.15
CA ALA A 181 18.03 4.57 2.73
C ALA A 181 19.14 3.70 2.13
N VAL A 182 20.41 4.03 2.42
CA VAL A 182 21.58 3.27 1.93
C VAL A 182 21.62 1.88 2.55
N MET A 183 21.43 1.75 3.86
CA MET A 183 21.40 0.46 4.55
C MET A 183 20.31 -0.46 3.99
N ALA A 184 19.11 0.06 3.81
CA ALA A 184 18.02 -0.70 3.20
C ALA A 184 18.30 -1.04 1.73
N ALA A 185 18.91 -0.14 0.96
CA ALA A 185 19.33 -0.42 -0.42
C ALA A 185 20.38 -1.52 -0.49
N LEU A 186 21.36 -1.54 0.41
CA LEU A 186 22.37 -2.60 0.51
C LEU A 186 21.73 -3.94 0.91
N ALA A 187 20.79 -3.93 1.84
CA ALA A 187 20.02 -5.13 2.18
C ALA A 187 19.19 -5.62 1.00
N GLY A 188 18.59 -4.69 0.23
CA GLY A 188 17.90 -4.99 -1.01
C GLY A 188 18.82 -5.58 -2.09
N ALA A 189 20.05 -5.12 -2.17
CA ALA A 189 21.07 -5.70 -3.05
C ALA A 189 21.46 -7.12 -2.61
N LEU A 190 21.66 -7.31 -1.30
CA LEU A 190 22.01 -8.61 -0.71
C LEU A 190 20.91 -9.65 -0.96
N LEU A 191 19.65 -9.27 -0.72
CA LEU A 191 18.49 -10.12 -1.01
C LEU A 191 18.31 -10.33 -2.51
N GLY A 192 18.51 -9.28 -3.30
CA GLY A 192 18.41 -9.34 -4.76
C GLY A 192 19.29 -10.42 -5.37
N PHE A 193 20.49 -10.68 -4.83
CA PHE A 193 21.44 -11.63 -5.39
C PHE A 193 20.92 -13.08 -5.46
N PRO A 194 20.39 -13.71 -4.41
CA PRO A 194 19.76 -15.03 -4.51
C PRO A 194 18.46 -15.00 -5.32
N VAL A 195 17.71 -13.93 -5.22
CA VAL A 195 16.42 -13.71 -5.87
C VAL A 195 16.53 -13.65 -7.41
N LEU A 196 17.69 -13.22 -7.94
CA LEU A 196 17.93 -13.13 -9.39
C LEU A 196 17.81 -14.46 -10.13
N ARG A 197 17.96 -15.58 -9.43
CA ARG A 197 17.86 -16.94 -9.99
C ARG A 197 16.43 -17.49 -9.94
N MET A 198 15.51 -16.81 -9.24
CA MET A 198 14.17 -17.29 -9.01
C MET A 198 13.16 -16.53 -9.88
N HIS A 199 12.06 -17.19 -10.23
CA HIS A 199 11.00 -16.64 -11.08
C HIS A 199 9.64 -16.86 -10.46
N GLY A 200 8.72 -15.92 -10.68
CA GLY A 200 7.32 -16.05 -10.28
C GLY A 200 7.14 -16.21 -8.76
N ASP A 201 6.36 -17.23 -8.37
CA ASP A 201 5.95 -17.44 -6.97
C ASP A 201 7.08 -17.83 -6.03
N TYR A 202 8.14 -18.49 -6.53
CA TYR A 202 9.33 -18.81 -5.74
C TYR A 202 10.03 -17.56 -5.23
N LEU A 203 10.01 -16.50 -6.02
CA LEU A 203 10.54 -15.21 -5.59
C LEU A 203 9.79 -14.68 -4.36
N ALA A 204 8.47 -14.73 -4.39
CA ALA A 204 7.62 -14.26 -3.30
C ALA A 204 7.86 -15.06 -2.00
N ILE A 205 8.03 -16.39 -2.10
CA ILE A 205 8.32 -17.26 -0.95
C ILE A 205 9.66 -16.91 -0.31
N VAL A 206 10.70 -16.70 -1.13
CA VAL A 206 12.04 -16.37 -0.63
C VAL A 206 12.08 -14.98 0.01
N THR A 207 11.43 -13.99 -0.59
CA THR A 207 11.37 -12.64 0.01
C THR A 207 10.58 -12.65 1.32
N LEU A 208 9.48 -13.42 1.40
CA LEU A 208 8.74 -13.64 2.64
C LEU A 208 9.63 -14.26 3.72
N GLY A 209 10.37 -15.34 3.37
CA GLY A 209 11.31 -15.98 4.28
C GLY A 209 12.37 -15.01 4.80
N PHE A 210 12.91 -14.16 3.92
CA PHE A 210 13.84 -13.10 4.32
C PHE A 210 13.21 -12.10 5.30
N GLY A 211 11.99 -11.65 5.04
CA GLY A 211 11.27 -10.76 5.94
C GLY A 211 11.12 -11.36 7.33
N GLU A 212 10.76 -12.64 7.41
CA GLU A 212 10.60 -13.37 8.66
C GLU A 212 11.94 -13.63 9.37
N ILE A 213 13.00 -13.93 8.62
CA ILE A 213 14.37 -14.07 9.18
C ILE A 213 14.81 -12.76 9.85
N ILE A 214 14.66 -11.61 9.19
CA ILE A 214 14.99 -10.30 9.78
C ILE A 214 14.16 -10.06 11.04
N ARG A 215 12.86 -10.31 11.01
CA ARG A 215 12.00 -10.17 12.19
C ARG A 215 12.45 -11.06 13.35
N LEU A 216 12.78 -12.32 13.07
CA LEU A 216 13.28 -13.27 14.07
C LEU A 216 14.64 -12.85 14.64
N VAL A 217 15.53 -12.35 13.80
CA VAL A 217 16.83 -11.81 14.25
C VAL A 217 16.60 -10.62 15.18
N LEU A 218 15.76 -9.67 14.79
CA LEU A 218 15.42 -8.51 15.62
C LEU A 218 14.79 -8.90 16.96
N ASN A 219 13.98 -9.96 16.97
CA ASN A 219 13.30 -10.44 18.18
C ASN A 219 14.23 -11.21 19.14
N ASN A 220 15.19 -11.97 18.60
CA ASN A 220 16.01 -12.87 19.40
C ASN A 220 17.39 -12.27 19.80
N TRP A 221 17.85 -11.24 19.11
CA TRP A 221 19.14 -10.59 19.42
C TRP A 221 18.98 -9.52 20.52
N VAL A 222 18.58 -9.96 21.70
CA VAL A 222 18.20 -9.09 22.83
C VAL A 222 19.31 -8.08 23.20
N SER A 223 20.59 -8.50 23.18
CA SER A 223 21.73 -7.63 23.54
C SER A 223 21.93 -6.44 22.59
N PHE A 224 21.52 -6.54 21.34
CA PHE A 224 21.73 -5.52 20.32
C PHE A 224 20.45 -4.75 19.99
N THR A 225 19.33 -5.45 19.78
CA THR A 225 18.07 -4.88 19.32
C THR A 225 17.04 -4.67 20.43
N GLY A 226 17.38 -4.98 21.69
CA GLY A 226 16.42 -5.02 22.80
C GLY A 226 15.40 -6.16 22.73
N GLY A 227 15.42 -6.98 21.64
CA GLY A 227 14.51 -8.10 21.43
C GLY A 227 13.04 -7.68 21.47
N PRO A 228 12.16 -8.47 22.14
CA PRO A 228 10.72 -8.15 22.26
C PRO A 228 10.45 -6.82 22.95
N ASN A 229 11.35 -6.36 23.84
CA ASN A 229 11.22 -5.12 24.56
C ASN A 229 11.46 -3.88 23.67
N GLY A 230 12.11 -4.06 22.51
CA GLY A 230 12.39 -2.98 21.56
C GLY A 230 13.39 -1.94 22.05
N VAL A 231 13.57 -0.88 21.27
CA VAL A 231 14.54 0.19 21.52
C VAL A 231 13.84 1.55 21.45
N PRO A 232 14.12 2.46 22.40
CA PRO A 232 13.65 3.84 22.32
C PRO A 232 14.35 4.58 21.17
N VAL A 233 13.60 5.51 20.56
CA VAL A 233 14.10 6.33 19.45
C VAL A 233 14.40 7.74 19.97
N PRO A 234 15.48 8.41 19.49
CA PRO A 234 15.82 9.75 19.91
C PRO A 234 14.69 10.76 19.59
N SER A 235 14.65 11.82 20.36
CA SER A 235 13.76 12.93 20.05
C SER A 235 14.15 13.57 18.72
N LEU A 236 13.14 14.03 17.98
CA LEU A 236 13.37 14.75 16.74
C LEU A 236 14.05 16.07 17.04
N THR A 237 15.16 16.35 16.39
CA THR A 237 15.93 17.59 16.55
C THR A 237 16.08 18.34 15.23
N LEU A 238 16.08 19.67 15.26
CA LEU A 238 16.35 20.53 14.11
C LEU A 238 17.54 21.45 14.46
N PHE A 239 18.72 21.16 13.89
CA PHE A 239 19.94 21.95 14.13
C PHE A 239 20.24 22.22 15.63
N GLY A 240 20.03 21.19 16.49
CA GLY A 240 20.22 21.31 17.93
C GLY A 240 19.02 21.84 18.71
N LEU A 241 17.93 22.19 18.02
CA LEU A 241 16.67 22.56 18.65
C LEU A 241 15.79 21.30 18.84
N GLU A 242 15.33 21.06 20.07
CA GLU A 242 14.48 19.90 20.40
C GLU A 242 13.01 20.27 20.41
N PHE A 243 12.14 19.35 19.91
CA PHE A 243 10.67 19.47 19.96
C PHE A 243 10.09 18.93 21.28
N THR A 244 10.92 18.84 22.34
CA THR A 244 10.54 18.36 23.66
C THR A 244 10.26 19.53 24.60
N ARG A 245 9.51 19.27 25.71
CA ARG A 245 9.25 20.30 26.73
C ARG A 245 10.50 20.63 27.57
N ARG A 246 11.40 19.65 27.74
CA ARG A 246 12.70 19.83 28.42
C ARG A 246 13.74 19.18 27.55
N ALA A 247 14.90 19.81 27.45
CA ALA A 247 16.04 19.25 26.74
C ALA A 247 16.40 17.87 27.33
N LYS A 248 16.50 16.86 26.47
CA LYS A 248 16.91 15.49 26.83
C LYS A 248 18.32 15.18 26.36
N ASP A 249 18.68 15.68 25.18
CA ASP A 249 19.92 15.34 24.50
C ASP A 249 20.90 16.54 24.44
N GLY A 250 20.73 17.53 25.36
CA GLY A 250 21.60 18.70 25.45
C GLY A 250 21.31 19.81 24.44
N GLY A 251 20.20 19.71 23.71
CA GLY A 251 19.71 20.76 22.82
C GLY A 251 18.93 21.85 23.54
N ILE A 252 18.53 22.90 22.80
CA ILE A 252 17.67 23.98 23.32
C ILE A 252 16.23 23.68 22.88
N PRO A 253 15.23 23.68 23.79
CA PRO A 253 13.84 23.51 23.40
C PRO A 253 13.37 24.63 22.45
N ILE A 254 12.69 24.28 21.36
CA ILE A 254 12.22 25.26 20.35
C ILE A 254 11.35 26.35 20.98
N HIS A 255 10.50 26.00 21.94
CA HIS A 255 9.60 26.97 22.57
C HIS A 255 10.36 28.01 23.42
N GLU A 256 11.50 27.65 24.01
CA GLU A 256 12.38 28.59 24.72
C GLU A 256 13.15 29.52 23.74
N PHE A 257 13.61 28.95 22.63
CA PHE A 257 14.33 29.73 21.60
C PHE A 257 13.45 30.79 20.92
N PHE A 258 12.20 30.44 20.60
CA PHE A 258 11.25 31.38 19.96
C PHE A 258 10.37 32.14 20.94
N HIS A 259 10.54 31.96 22.27
CA HIS A 259 9.68 32.52 23.32
C HIS A 259 8.17 32.30 23.09
N VAL A 260 7.79 31.14 22.58
CA VAL A 260 6.39 30.73 22.30
C VAL A 260 5.95 29.68 23.32
N SER A 261 4.66 29.67 23.64
CA SER A 261 4.11 28.62 24.52
C SER A 261 4.31 27.22 23.91
N TYR A 262 4.71 26.27 24.78
CA TYR A 262 4.91 24.87 24.34
C TYR A 262 3.65 24.28 23.73
N ASN A 263 3.73 23.84 22.48
CA ASN A 263 2.66 23.14 21.78
C ASN A 263 3.14 21.72 21.38
N PRO A 264 2.58 20.64 21.95
CA PRO A 264 2.99 19.27 21.64
C PRO A 264 2.72 18.86 20.18
N ASN A 265 1.88 19.60 19.47
CA ASN A 265 1.58 19.35 18.06
C ASN A 265 2.72 19.76 17.13
N LEU A 266 3.63 20.63 17.59
CA LEU A 266 4.70 21.18 16.76
C LEU A 266 5.62 20.07 16.20
N LYS A 267 5.92 19.05 17.03
CA LYS A 267 6.67 17.85 16.58
C LYS A 267 5.99 17.15 15.40
N PHE A 268 4.68 16.95 15.47
CA PHE A 268 3.92 16.24 14.42
C PHE A 268 3.77 17.11 13.17
N ILE A 269 3.57 18.42 13.32
CA ILE A 269 3.51 19.37 12.20
C ILE A 269 4.84 19.36 11.43
N PHE A 270 5.95 19.43 12.15
CA PHE A 270 7.27 19.39 11.57
C PHE A 270 7.55 18.06 10.87
N LEU A 271 7.28 16.93 11.53
CA LEU A 271 7.44 15.59 10.95
C LEU A 271 6.59 15.43 9.69
N TYR A 272 5.35 15.89 9.70
CA TYR A 272 4.46 15.90 8.54
C TYR A 272 5.06 16.73 7.38
N ALA A 273 5.54 17.93 7.65
CA ALA A 273 6.12 18.81 6.63
C ALA A 273 7.35 18.18 5.96
N VAL A 274 8.27 17.63 6.77
CA VAL A 274 9.46 16.94 6.25
C VAL A 274 9.06 15.68 5.45
N LEU A 275 8.09 14.91 5.94
CA LEU A 275 7.60 13.72 5.26
C LEU A 275 6.92 14.08 3.92
N CYS A 276 6.11 15.14 3.86
CA CYS A 276 5.54 15.65 2.61
C CYS A 276 6.64 16.04 1.60
N LEU A 277 7.69 16.70 2.06
CA LEU A 277 8.82 17.08 1.22
C LEU A 277 9.53 15.83 0.66
N VAL A 278 9.77 14.82 1.49
CA VAL A 278 10.40 13.56 1.08
C VAL A 278 9.51 12.78 0.12
N VAL A 279 8.20 12.69 0.38
CA VAL A 279 7.24 12.06 -0.55
C VAL A 279 7.26 12.77 -1.91
N MET A 280 7.26 14.12 -1.91
CA MET A 280 7.36 14.91 -3.14
C MET A 280 8.66 14.61 -3.89
N LEU A 281 9.80 14.54 -3.18
CA LEU A 281 11.09 14.18 -3.75
C LEU A 281 11.08 12.79 -4.36
N VAL A 282 10.55 11.79 -3.65
CA VAL A 282 10.42 10.42 -4.17
C VAL A 282 9.52 10.36 -5.39
N LEU A 283 8.40 11.11 -5.41
CA LEU A 283 7.53 11.22 -6.57
C LEU A 283 8.26 11.82 -7.79
N LEU A 284 9.07 12.86 -7.58
CA LEU A 284 9.88 13.48 -8.63
C LEU A 284 10.95 12.53 -9.16
N VAL A 285 11.69 11.87 -8.26
CA VAL A 285 12.72 10.88 -8.61
C VAL A 285 12.10 9.73 -9.41
N LYS A 286 11.02 9.13 -8.89
CA LYS A 286 10.30 8.05 -9.59
C LYS A 286 9.81 8.49 -10.97
N HIS A 287 9.20 9.68 -11.08
CA HIS A 287 8.73 10.22 -12.36
C HIS A 287 9.88 10.41 -13.36
N ARG A 288 11.05 10.80 -12.90
CA ARG A 288 12.23 10.96 -13.74
C ARG A 288 12.81 9.60 -14.14
N LEU A 289 12.93 8.66 -13.19
CA LEU A 289 13.44 7.30 -13.43
C LEU A 289 12.59 6.55 -14.45
N THR A 290 11.27 6.63 -14.39
CA THR A 290 10.38 5.95 -15.36
C THR A 290 10.53 6.46 -16.79
N ARG A 291 11.08 7.67 -16.99
CA ARG A 291 11.39 8.23 -18.33
C ARG A 291 12.79 7.90 -18.82
N MET A 292 13.68 7.48 -17.93
CA MET A 292 15.06 7.10 -18.25
C MET A 292 15.12 5.68 -18.84
N PRO A 293 16.25 5.28 -19.47
CA PRO A 293 16.43 3.93 -20.02
C PRO A 293 16.20 2.82 -18.97
N ILE A 294 16.57 3.05 -17.71
CA ILE A 294 16.39 2.08 -16.62
C ILE A 294 14.90 1.81 -16.34
N GLY A 295 14.05 2.83 -16.35
CA GLY A 295 12.61 2.65 -16.16
C GLY A 295 11.96 1.86 -17.29
N ARG A 296 12.39 2.11 -18.53
CA ARG A 296 11.95 1.33 -19.69
C ARG A 296 12.45 -0.10 -19.64
N ALA A 297 13.67 -0.34 -19.09
CA ALA A 297 14.19 -1.67 -18.89
C ALA A 297 13.39 -2.46 -17.82
N TRP A 298 12.90 -1.80 -16.77
CA TRP A 298 11.98 -2.42 -15.80
C TRP A 298 10.64 -2.82 -16.45
N GLU A 299 10.04 -1.94 -17.24
CA GLU A 299 8.80 -2.24 -17.95
C GLU A 299 8.97 -3.38 -18.95
N ALA A 300 10.08 -3.40 -19.68
CA ALA A 300 10.42 -4.48 -20.61
C ALA A 300 10.61 -5.82 -19.89
N LEU A 301 11.34 -5.81 -18.77
CA LEU A 301 11.57 -7.00 -17.94
C LEU A 301 10.26 -7.60 -17.40
N ARG A 302 9.32 -6.75 -17.05
CA ARG A 302 8.00 -7.16 -16.59
C ARG A 302 7.16 -7.84 -17.66
N GLU A 303 7.29 -7.42 -18.93
CA GLU A 303 6.54 -8.00 -20.04
C GLU A 303 7.12 -9.38 -20.43
N ASP A 304 8.43 -9.47 -20.66
CA ASP A 304 9.11 -10.74 -20.99
C ASP A 304 10.61 -10.68 -20.67
N GLU A 305 11.01 -11.46 -19.67
CA GLU A 305 12.42 -11.56 -19.26
C GLU A 305 13.29 -12.24 -20.32
N ILE A 306 12.74 -13.25 -21.03
CA ILE A 306 13.50 -14.01 -22.03
C ILE A 306 13.81 -13.12 -23.23
N ALA A 307 12.82 -12.37 -23.70
CA ALA A 307 13.01 -11.40 -24.79
C ALA A 307 14.02 -10.32 -24.42
N CYS A 308 14.00 -9.80 -23.18
CA CYS A 308 15.00 -8.83 -22.71
C CYS A 308 16.43 -9.38 -22.74
N ARG A 309 16.62 -10.64 -22.34
CA ARG A 309 17.92 -11.32 -22.40
C ARG A 309 18.40 -11.48 -23.85
N ALA A 310 17.51 -11.88 -24.74
CA ALA A 310 17.82 -12.03 -26.17
C ALA A 310 18.24 -10.70 -26.83
N MET A 311 17.70 -9.57 -26.35
CA MET A 311 18.07 -8.23 -26.78
C MET A 311 19.33 -7.66 -26.12
N GLY A 312 20.03 -8.46 -25.27
CA GLY A 312 21.28 -8.05 -24.63
C GLY A 312 21.12 -7.19 -23.39
N LEU A 313 19.91 -7.04 -22.83
CA LEU A 313 19.70 -6.35 -21.57
C LEU A 313 20.22 -7.20 -20.41
N ASN A 314 21.03 -6.57 -19.54
CA ASN A 314 21.47 -7.24 -18.32
C ASN A 314 20.34 -7.27 -17.28
N HIS A 315 19.52 -8.34 -17.34
CA HIS A 315 18.38 -8.56 -16.46
C HIS A 315 18.75 -8.55 -14.96
N VAL A 316 19.98 -9.00 -14.62
CA VAL A 316 20.51 -9.01 -13.24
C VAL A 316 20.58 -7.59 -12.68
N LEU A 317 21.26 -6.69 -13.40
CA LEU A 317 21.40 -5.30 -12.96
C LEU A 317 20.04 -4.56 -12.93
N VAL A 318 19.16 -4.87 -13.88
CA VAL A 318 17.82 -4.29 -13.93
C VAL A 318 16.98 -4.71 -12.73
N LYS A 319 16.93 -6.01 -12.39
CA LYS A 319 16.26 -6.52 -11.17
C LYS A 319 16.85 -5.91 -9.91
N LEU A 320 18.18 -5.96 -9.79
CA LEU A 320 18.90 -5.47 -8.62
C LEU A 320 18.61 -3.98 -8.38
N SER A 321 18.62 -3.17 -9.43
CA SER A 321 18.32 -1.73 -9.34
C SER A 321 16.90 -1.46 -8.83
N ALA A 322 15.91 -2.27 -9.24
CA ALA A 322 14.53 -2.15 -8.76
C ALA A 322 14.45 -2.46 -7.26
N PHE A 323 15.07 -3.56 -6.81
CA PHE A 323 15.13 -3.93 -5.39
C PHE A 323 15.83 -2.86 -4.55
N MET A 324 17.00 -2.38 -4.96
CA MET A 324 17.75 -1.36 -4.23
C MET A 324 16.94 -0.07 -4.06
N LEU A 325 16.31 0.40 -5.13
CA LEU A 325 15.51 1.63 -5.08
C LEU A 325 14.21 1.45 -4.29
N GLY A 326 13.55 0.31 -4.45
CA GLY A 326 12.39 -0.02 -3.62
C GLY A 326 12.74 -0.10 -2.14
N ALA A 327 13.80 -0.82 -1.80
CA ALA A 327 14.29 -0.95 -0.43
C ALA A 327 14.74 0.39 0.17
N SER A 328 15.40 1.26 -0.61
CA SER A 328 15.83 2.58 -0.11
C SER A 328 14.65 3.44 0.35
N THR A 329 13.54 3.41 -0.39
CA THR A 329 12.32 4.14 0.01
C THR A 329 11.67 3.55 1.25
N ALA A 330 11.72 2.21 1.43
CA ALA A 330 11.27 1.56 2.66
C ALA A 330 12.15 1.94 3.85
N GLY A 331 13.47 2.01 3.67
CA GLY A 331 14.40 2.46 4.70
C GLY A 331 14.09 3.89 5.17
N ILE A 332 13.86 4.82 4.23
CA ILE A 332 13.43 6.18 4.57
C ILE A 332 12.11 6.17 5.36
N ALA A 333 11.11 5.40 4.89
CA ALA A 333 9.83 5.28 5.58
C ALA A 333 10.02 4.74 7.01
N GLY A 334 10.96 3.80 7.22
CA GLY A 334 11.32 3.25 8.53
C GLY A 334 11.85 4.30 9.50
N VAL A 335 12.74 5.18 9.03
CA VAL A 335 13.25 6.29 9.84
C VAL A 335 12.13 7.23 10.28
N PHE A 336 11.19 7.56 9.38
CA PHE A 336 10.02 8.38 9.74
C PHE A 336 9.09 7.69 10.73
N PHE A 337 8.81 6.39 10.54
CA PHE A 337 7.98 5.62 11.45
C PHE A 337 8.57 5.56 12.85
N ALA A 338 9.87 5.27 12.96
CA ALA A 338 10.58 5.24 14.23
C ALA A 338 10.51 6.60 14.95
N SER A 339 10.72 7.71 14.23
CA SER A 339 10.61 9.07 14.79
C SER A 339 9.19 9.44 15.18
N TYR A 340 8.20 8.95 14.42
CA TYR A 340 6.78 9.13 14.73
C TYR A 340 6.38 8.38 15.99
N GLN A 341 6.72 7.09 16.07
CA GLN A 341 6.37 6.21 17.18
C GLN A 341 7.16 6.53 18.45
N GLY A 342 8.42 6.98 18.33
CA GLY A 342 9.34 7.23 19.44
C GLY A 342 9.87 5.96 20.09
N PHE A 343 9.51 4.79 19.57
CA PHE A 343 9.88 3.47 20.06
C PHE A 343 9.73 2.45 18.92
N VAL A 344 10.64 1.49 18.82
CA VAL A 344 10.63 0.46 17.77
C VAL A 344 10.70 -0.91 18.40
N ASN A 345 9.80 -1.80 18.00
CA ASN A 345 9.79 -3.20 18.42
C ASN A 345 9.58 -4.14 17.21
N PRO A 346 9.98 -5.42 17.28
CA PRO A 346 9.84 -6.36 16.17
C PRO A 346 8.39 -6.68 15.79
N THR A 347 7.45 -6.49 16.73
CA THR A 347 6.02 -6.79 16.50
C THR A 347 5.36 -5.85 15.51
N SER A 348 5.96 -4.68 15.25
CA SER A 348 5.50 -3.74 14.22
C SER A 348 5.85 -4.17 12.80
N PHE A 349 6.71 -5.17 12.61
CA PHE A 349 7.25 -5.58 11.31
C PHE A 349 6.85 -7.01 10.94
N THR A 350 5.55 -7.28 10.99
CA THR A 350 4.98 -8.59 10.67
C THR A 350 4.73 -8.75 9.17
N PHE A 351 4.52 -9.99 8.73
CA PHE A 351 4.07 -10.27 7.37
C PHE A 351 2.80 -9.51 6.97
N PHE A 352 1.88 -9.28 7.92
CA PHE A 352 0.65 -8.51 7.64
C PHE A 352 0.94 -7.10 7.12
N GLU A 353 1.99 -6.46 7.60
CA GLU A 353 2.41 -5.15 7.09
C GLU A 353 2.89 -5.23 5.63
N SER A 354 3.68 -6.25 5.28
CA SER A 354 4.06 -6.50 3.88
C SER A 354 2.85 -6.75 2.99
N ALA A 355 1.91 -7.57 3.46
CA ALA A 355 0.68 -7.87 2.74
C ALA A 355 -0.19 -6.62 2.54
N LEU A 356 -0.27 -5.74 3.55
CA LEU A 356 -1.00 -4.47 3.48
C LEU A 356 -0.35 -3.52 2.47
N ILE A 357 0.98 -3.40 2.47
CA ILE A 357 1.70 -2.56 1.51
C ILE A 357 1.53 -3.10 0.08
N LEU A 358 1.58 -4.42 -0.09
CA LEU A 358 1.28 -5.05 -1.38
C LEU A 358 -0.15 -4.77 -1.83
N ALA A 359 -1.11 -4.88 -0.92
CA ALA A 359 -2.51 -4.57 -1.18
C ALA A 359 -2.70 -3.12 -1.64
N ILE A 360 -1.98 -2.16 -1.04
CA ILE A 360 -1.97 -0.75 -1.49
C ILE A 360 -1.53 -0.66 -2.95
N VAL A 361 -0.48 -1.38 -3.34
CA VAL A 361 0.06 -1.35 -4.72
C VAL A 361 -0.89 -2.01 -5.71
N VAL A 362 -1.45 -3.17 -5.35
CA VAL A 362 -2.40 -3.91 -6.21
C VAL A 362 -3.68 -3.11 -6.38
N LEU A 363 -4.24 -2.61 -5.30
CA LEU A 363 -5.49 -1.85 -5.26
C LEU A 363 -5.35 -0.48 -5.93
N GLY A 364 -4.18 0.17 -5.77
CA GLY A 364 -3.84 1.40 -6.48
C GLY A 364 -3.74 1.20 -7.99
N GLY A 365 -3.37 -0.01 -8.40
CA GLY A 365 -3.04 -0.40 -9.77
C GLY A 365 -1.53 -0.44 -9.99
N MET A 366 -1.02 -1.64 -10.22
CA MET A 366 0.41 -1.89 -10.41
C MET A 366 1.01 -0.99 -11.49
N GLY A 367 2.06 -0.23 -11.14
CA GLY A 367 2.71 0.77 -12.00
C GLY A 367 2.07 2.17 -11.95
N SER A 368 0.86 2.34 -11.39
CA SER A 368 0.21 3.64 -11.25
C SER A 368 0.70 4.38 -10.02
N THR A 369 1.36 5.51 -10.21
CA THR A 369 1.82 6.36 -9.09
C THR A 369 0.66 7.02 -8.36
N LEU A 370 -0.29 7.61 -9.10
CA LEU A 370 -1.47 8.26 -8.52
C LEU A 370 -2.39 7.26 -7.83
N GLY A 371 -2.56 6.07 -8.44
CA GLY A 371 -3.38 5.01 -7.85
C GLY A 371 -2.85 4.55 -6.51
N VAL A 372 -1.54 4.34 -6.40
CA VAL A 372 -0.89 3.92 -5.13
C VAL A 372 -1.03 4.98 -4.05
N VAL A 373 -0.85 6.26 -4.37
CA VAL A 373 -1.05 7.36 -3.41
C VAL A 373 -2.49 7.37 -2.89
N LEU A 374 -3.48 7.27 -3.78
CA LEU A 374 -4.89 7.23 -3.39
C LEU A 374 -5.22 5.96 -2.57
N ALA A 375 -4.73 4.79 -2.99
CA ALA A 375 -4.96 3.55 -2.27
C ALA A 375 -4.33 3.56 -0.87
N ALA A 376 -3.14 4.12 -0.72
CA ALA A 376 -2.49 4.27 0.59
C ALA A 376 -3.36 5.10 1.54
N PHE A 377 -3.87 6.24 1.10
CA PHE A 377 -4.77 7.04 1.93
C PHE A 377 -6.08 6.32 2.23
N VAL A 378 -6.72 5.69 1.24
CA VAL A 378 -7.96 4.93 1.44
C VAL A 378 -7.76 3.82 2.45
N LEU A 379 -6.72 2.99 2.29
CA LEU A 379 -6.46 1.84 3.16
C LEU A 379 -5.98 2.25 4.56
N THR A 380 -5.39 3.43 4.73
CA THR A 380 -4.98 3.94 6.05
C THR A 380 -6.15 4.63 6.78
N VAL A 381 -6.96 5.39 6.05
CA VAL A 381 -8.06 6.15 6.66
C VAL A 381 -9.29 5.25 6.94
N THR A 382 -9.54 4.24 6.09
CA THR A 382 -10.71 3.36 6.26
C THR A 382 -10.74 2.62 7.60
N PRO A 383 -9.67 1.94 8.06
CA PRO A 383 -9.67 1.31 9.38
C PRO A 383 -9.88 2.30 10.53
N GLU A 384 -9.44 3.54 10.32
CA GLU A 384 -9.59 4.59 11.33
C GLU A 384 -11.02 5.15 11.39
N LEU A 385 -11.68 5.28 10.24
CA LEU A 385 -13.11 5.61 10.19
C LEU A 385 -13.99 4.50 10.79
N LEU A 386 -13.55 3.24 10.66
CA LEU A 386 -14.22 2.07 11.21
C LEU A 386 -13.88 1.80 12.69
N ARG A 387 -13.13 2.68 13.34
CA ARG A 387 -12.71 2.55 14.74
C ARG A 387 -13.90 2.42 15.72
N GLY A 388 -15.05 2.99 15.37
CA GLY A 388 -16.27 2.82 16.14
C GLY A 388 -16.86 1.39 16.14
N PHE A 389 -16.38 0.51 15.26
CA PHE A 389 -16.81 -0.89 15.14
C PHE A 389 -15.74 -1.87 15.63
N ASP A 390 -15.03 -1.57 16.69
CA ASP A 390 -13.83 -2.21 17.23
C ASP A 390 -13.60 -3.69 16.83
N GLU A 391 -14.55 -4.59 17.14
CA GLU A 391 -14.42 -6.03 16.88
C GLU A 391 -14.52 -6.39 15.39
N TYR A 392 -15.28 -5.63 14.60
CA TYR A 392 -15.54 -5.90 13.19
C TYR A 392 -14.61 -5.17 12.24
N ARG A 393 -13.74 -4.30 12.74
CA ARG A 393 -12.87 -3.43 11.94
C ARG A 393 -12.00 -4.22 10.94
N VAL A 394 -11.36 -5.29 11.40
CA VAL A 394 -10.47 -6.12 10.57
C VAL A 394 -11.28 -6.88 9.51
N LEU A 395 -12.45 -7.41 9.90
CA LEU A 395 -13.35 -8.12 9.00
C LEU A 395 -13.89 -7.19 7.91
N LEU A 396 -14.39 -6.01 8.30
CA LEU A 396 -14.89 -5.01 7.36
C LEU A 396 -13.81 -4.54 6.39
N PHE A 397 -12.58 -4.36 6.89
CA PHE A 397 -11.43 -4.04 6.06
C PHE A 397 -11.13 -5.14 5.04
N GLY A 398 -11.11 -6.42 5.48
CA GLY A 398 -10.92 -7.57 4.59
C GLY A 398 -12.00 -7.68 3.52
N VAL A 399 -13.27 -7.52 3.91
CA VAL A 399 -14.40 -7.51 2.96
C VAL A 399 -14.29 -6.38 1.94
N LEU A 400 -13.93 -5.16 2.40
CA LEU A 400 -13.73 -4.00 1.53
C LEU A 400 -12.61 -4.27 0.52
N MET A 401 -11.50 -4.88 0.95
CA MET A 401 -10.39 -5.27 0.09
C MET A 401 -10.84 -6.26 -1.00
N VAL A 402 -11.53 -7.33 -0.61
CA VAL A 402 -12.04 -8.34 -1.56
C VAL A 402 -13.03 -7.71 -2.53
N MET A 403 -13.95 -6.89 -2.04
CA MET A 403 -14.95 -6.20 -2.86
C MET A 403 -14.28 -5.28 -3.89
N MET A 404 -13.26 -4.52 -3.47
CA MET A 404 -12.50 -3.66 -4.38
C MET A 404 -11.75 -4.46 -5.44
N MET A 405 -11.16 -5.62 -5.09
CA MET A 405 -10.48 -6.49 -6.06
C MET A 405 -11.47 -7.10 -7.08
N ILE A 406 -12.68 -7.46 -6.65
CA ILE A 406 -13.72 -7.97 -7.56
C ILE A 406 -14.23 -6.87 -8.49
N TRP A 407 -14.49 -5.66 -7.98
CA TRP A 407 -15.07 -4.57 -8.76
C TRP A 407 -14.04 -3.86 -9.65
N ARG A 408 -12.78 -3.79 -9.22
CA ARG A 408 -11.72 -3.08 -9.93
C ARG A 408 -10.42 -3.90 -9.98
N PRO A 409 -10.40 -5.05 -10.69
CA PRO A 409 -9.22 -5.93 -10.76
C PRO A 409 -7.97 -5.25 -11.34
N ARG A 410 -8.16 -4.14 -12.08
CA ARG A 410 -7.06 -3.33 -12.66
C ARG A 410 -6.63 -2.16 -11.76
N GLY A 411 -7.15 -2.08 -10.53
CA GLY A 411 -6.87 -1.05 -9.54
C GLY A 411 -7.68 0.25 -9.74
N LEU A 412 -7.52 1.18 -8.79
CA LEU A 412 -8.25 2.46 -8.76
C LEU A 412 -7.94 3.34 -9.98
N VAL A 413 -6.67 3.37 -10.39
CA VAL A 413 -6.20 4.19 -11.51
C VAL A 413 -5.45 3.34 -12.51
N ARG A 414 -6.03 3.16 -13.68
CA ARG A 414 -5.40 2.41 -14.78
C ARG A 414 -4.16 3.16 -15.28
N THR A 415 -3.03 2.47 -15.39
CA THR A 415 -1.86 2.99 -16.09
C THR A 415 -2.13 3.05 -17.58
N SER A 416 -2.08 4.24 -18.17
CA SER A 416 -2.06 4.35 -19.63
C SER A 416 -0.65 3.97 -20.10
N ARG A 417 -0.51 2.80 -20.70
CA ARG A 417 0.69 2.46 -21.45
C ARG A 417 0.83 3.44 -22.63
N SER A 418 2.02 3.94 -22.86
CA SER A 418 2.33 4.68 -24.10
C SER A 418 2.46 3.68 -25.26
N GLY A 419 1.33 3.13 -25.69
CA GLY A 419 1.29 2.34 -26.91
C GLY A 419 1.56 3.27 -28.11
N VAL A 420 2.53 2.93 -28.94
CA VAL A 420 2.65 3.53 -30.26
C VAL A 420 1.44 3.03 -31.04
N ALA A 421 0.43 3.88 -31.20
CA ALA A 421 -0.63 3.59 -32.13
C ALA A 421 0.00 3.55 -33.54
N LEU A 422 0.22 2.38 -34.08
CA LEU A 422 0.49 2.21 -35.47
C LEU A 422 -0.74 2.78 -36.20
N ARG A 423 -0.55 3.92 -36.85
CA ARG A 423 -1.56 4.51 -37.72
C ARG A 423 -1.88 3.42 -38.72
N LYS A 424 -3.09 2.83 -38.68
CA LYS A 424 -3.55 1.92 -39.73
C LYS A 424 -3.32 2.66 -41.02
N GLY A 425 -2.34 2.21 -41.81
CA GLY A 425 -2.06 2.77 -43.11
C GLY A 425 -3.35 2.72 -43.91
N VAL A 426 -3.73 3.84 -44.43
CA VAL A 426 -4.73 3.88 -45.50
C VAL A 426 -4.10 3.00 -46.57
N ALA A 427 -4.64 1.80 -46.77
CA ALA A 427 -4.28 0.95 -47.90
C ALA A 427 -4.53 1.76 -49.17
N PRO A 428 -3.62 1.71 -50.16
CA PRO A 428 -3.76 2.42 -51.43
C PRO A 428 -4.99 1.96 -52.20
#